data_f1f120fd95da00c97f36413b9ffbe292
#
_entry.id   f1f120fd95da00c97f36413b9ffbe292
#
_cell.length_a   1.000
_cell.length_b   1.000
_cell.length_c   1.000
_cell.angle_alpha   90.00
_cell.angle_beta   90.00
_cell.angle_gamma   90.00
#
_symmetry.space_group_name_H-M   'P 1'
#
loop_
_entity.id
_entity.type
_entity.pdbx_description
1 polymer ?
#
loop_
_entity_poly.entity_id
_entity_poly.type
_entity_poly.pdbx_seq_one_letter_code
_entity_poly.pdbx_strand_id
1 'polypeptide(L)'
;MPKGTIIVPVGELDYVRRTGQTYIGHANSEAANRYLDALEQENGPVYALIDAFLADEFSRPASTWTDYKITSAFSDVLLSGDLHPHSPIDAIIYPSVRFREGKNFSILPEVHQSKMQLDETETKIIEITDVLGYGIFGHRPLAQLKSRGFDGRLNWESVP
;
A
#
# COMPACT_ATOMS: atom_id res chain seq x y z
N MET A 1 7.08 -9.92 5.45
CA MET A 1 5.75 -10.54 5.59
C MET A 1 5.85 -12.06 5.60
N PRO A 2 4.99 -12.78 6.33
CA PRO A 2 4.99 -14.24 6.31
C PRO A 2 4.80 -14.78 4.89
N LYS A 3 5.39 -15.95 4.61
CA LYS A 3 5.18 -16.66 3.34
C LYS A 3 3.69 -16.95 3.14
N GLY A 4 3.18 -16.66 1.96
CA GLY A 4 1.77 -16.92 1.62
C GLY A 4 0.83 -15.73 1.82
N THR A 5 1.33 -14.53 2.13
CA THR A 5 0.52 -13.30 2.10
C THR A 5 0.34 -12.83 0.65
N ILE A 6 -0.90 -12.68 0.22
CA ILE A 6 -1.25 -12.24 -1.13
C ILE A 6 -1.60 -10.75 -1.10
N ILE A 7 -0.83 -9.96 -1.81
CA ILE A 7 -1.00 -8.52 -1.89
C ILE A 7 -1.26 -8.12 -3.34
N VAL A 8 -2.29 -7.32 -3.57
CA VAL A 8 -2.58 -6.74 -4.87
C VAL A 8 -2.04 -5.30 -4.92
N PRO A 9 -1.10 -5.02 -5.81
CA PRO A 9 -0.63 -3.66 -6.03
C PRO A 9 -1.54 -2.90 -7.00
N VAL A 10 -1.88 -1.68 -6.64
CA VAL A 10 -2.60 -0.72 -7.50
C VAL A 10 -1.60 0.28 -8.06
N GLY A 11 -1.60 0.48 -9.37
CA GLY A 11 -0.68 1.39 -10.07
C GLY A 11 0.69 0.79 -10.41
N GLU A 12 0.92 -0.48 -10.10
CA GLU A 12 2.20 -1.14 -10.37
C GLU A 12 2.42 -1.38 -11.86
N LEU A 13 1.39 -1.84 -12.56
CA LEU A 13 1.48 -2.14 -13.99
C LEU A 13 1.74 -0.87 -14.80
N ASP A 14 1.04 0.22 -14.50
CA ASP A 14 1.30 1.52 -15.12
C ASP A 14 2.68 2.07 -14.75
N TYR A 15 3.11 1.90 -13.50
CA TYR A 15 4.43 2.31 -13.05
C TYR A 15 5.54 1.56 -13.81
N VAL A 16 5.45 0.24 -13.91
CA VAL A 16 6.41 -0.59 -14.66
C VAL A 16 6.42 -0.20 -16.15
N ARG A 17 5.25 0.02 -16.73
CA ARG A 17 5.12 0.48 -18.15
C ARG A 17 5.88 1.79 -18.39
N ARG A 18 5.81 2.73 -17.44
CA ARG A 18 6.45 4.05 -17.57
C ARG A 18 7.93 4.09 -17.24
N THR A 19 8.37 3.24 -16.31
CA THR A 19 9.71 3.35 -15.72
C THR A 19 10.59 2.12 -15.96
N GLY A 20 10.01 0.99 -16.34
CA GLY A 20 10.70 -0.30 -16.40
C GLY A 20 11.06 -0.87 -15.02
N GLN A 21 10.55 -0.28 -13.95
CA GLN A 21 10.87 -0.64 -12.56
C GLN A 21 9.62 -0.95 -11.77
N THR A 22 9.74 -1.81 -10.76
CA THR A 22 8.68 -2.07 -9.79
C THR A 22 8.76 -1.09 -8.62
N TYR A 23 7.62 -0.61 -8.13
CA TYR A 23 7.60 0.23 -6.93
C TYR A 23 7.44 -0.57 -5.63
N ILE A 24 7.13 -1.87 -5.70
CA ILE A 24 6.93 -2.72 -4.53
C ILE A 24 8.26 -3.15 -3.89
N GLY A 25 9.33 -3.24 -4.66
CA GLY A 25 10.62 -3.71 -4.14
C GLY A 25 11.80 -3.19 -4.95
N HIS A 26 12.84 -2.79 -4.25
CA HIS A 26 14.00 -2.09 -4.82
C HIS A 26 14.88 -2.92 -5.77
N ALA A 27 14.66 -4.20 -5.96
CA ALA A 27 15.61 -5.02 -6.70
C ALA A 27 14.99 -6.26 -7.37
N ASN A 28 13.71 -6.37 -7.54
CA ASN A 28 13.17 -7.56 -8.14
C ASN A 28 12.93 -7.37 -9.64
N SER A 29 14.03 -7.43 -10.43
CA SER A 29 13.97 -7.43 -11.88
C SER A 29 13.04 -8.52 -12.45
N GLU A 30 12.91 -9.65 -11.76
CA GLU A 30 12.00 -10.72 -12.15
C GLU A 30 10.53 -10.32 -12.00
N ALA A 31 10.17 -9.56 -10.96
CA ALA A 31 8.81 -9.03 -10.82
C ALA A 31 8.51 -8.01 -11.92
N ALA A 32 9.43 -7.08 -12.19
CA ALA A 32 9.27 -6.11 -13.27
C ALA A 32 9.10 -6.81 -14.62
N ASN A 33 9.89 -7.84 -14.92
CA ASN A 33 9.77 -8.60 -16.17
C ASN A 33 8.40 -9.28 -16.29
N ARG A 34 7.87 -9.87 -15.23
CA ARG A 34 6.51 -10.46 -15.25
C ARG A 34 5.42 -9.42 -15.57
N TYR A 35 5.56 -8.20 -15.10
CA TYR A 35 4.63 -7.11 -15.46
C TYR A 35 4.80 -6.66 -16.91
N LEU A 36 6.04 -6.58 -17.40
CA LEU A 36 6.32 -6.28 -18.81
C LEU A 36 5.76 -7.39 -19.72
N ASP A 37 5.97 -8.65 -19.39
CA ASP A 37 5.40 -9.78 -20.12
C ASP A 37 3.85 -9.72 -20.13
N ALA A 38 3.24 -9.32 -19.02
CA ALA A 38 1.79 -9.14 -18.94
C ALA A 38 1.28 -7.99 -19.83
N LEU A 39 2.07 -6.93 -20.02
CA LEU A 39 1.74 -5.82 -20.90
C LEU A 39 1.82 -6.18 -22.39
N GLU A 40 2.61 -7.18 -22.76
CA GLU A 40 2.74 -7.67 -24.13
C GLU A 40 1.56 -8.59 -24.54
N GLN A 41 0.73 -9.04 -23.58
CA GLN A 41 -0.46 -9.82 -23.86
C GLN A 41 -1.53 -8.95 -24.54
N GLU A 42 -2.47 -9.61 -25.24
CA GLU A 42 -3.53 -8.97 -26.03
C GLU A 42 -4.30 -7.87 -25.23
N ASN A 43 -4.59 -8.13 -23.96
CA ASN A 43 -5.32 -7.19 -23.09
C ASN A 43 -4.41 -6.32 -22.21
N GLY A 44 -3.10 -6.44 -22.34
CA GLY A 44 -2.12 -5.71 -21.52
C GLY A 44 -2.33 -4.19 -21.48
N PRO A 45 -2.56 -3.53 -22.64
CA PRO A 45 -2.82 -2.09 -22.66
C PRO A 45 -4.08 -1.67 -21.91
N VAL A 46 -5.13 -2.53 -21.93
CA VAL A 46 -6.39 -2.28 -21.21
C VAL A 46 -6.15 -2.40 -19.71
N TYR A 47 -5.42 -3.42 -19.27
CA TYR A 47 -5.08 -3.60 -17.86
C TYR A 47 -4.22 -2.45 -17.34
N ALA A 48 -3.25 -1.99 -18.13
CA ALA A 48 -2.45 -0.82 -17.75
C ALA A 48 -3.28 0.46 -17.63
N LEU A 49 -4.28 0.64 -18.48
CA LEU A 49 -5.19 1.79 -18.41
C LEU A 49 -6.07 1.73 -17.15
N ILE A 50 -6.60 0.56 -16.83
CA ILE A 50 -7.41 0.36 -15.62
C ILE A 50 -6.54 0.60 -14.37
N ASP A 51 -5.33 0.06 -14.35
CA ASP A 51 -4.40 0.21 -13.24
C ASP A 51 -4.00 1.68 -13.03
N ALA A 52 -3.73 2.41 -14.12
CA ALA A 52 -3.45 3.85 -14.07
C ALA A 52 -4.64 4.65 -13.53
N PHE A 53 -5.87 4.32 -13.97
CA PHE A 53 -7.09 4.95 -13.46
C PHE A 53 -7.26 4.70 -11.95
N LEU A 54 -7.09 3.47 -11.51
CA LEU A 54 -7.17 3.13 -10.09
C LEU A 54 -6.08 3.84 -9.28
N ALA A 55 -4.86 3.90 -9.79
CA ALA A 55 -3.77 4.62 -9.13
C ALA A 55 -4.10 6.11 -8.94
N ASP A 56 -4.72 6.75 -9.96
CA ASP A 56 -5.17 8.14 -9.86
C ASP A 56 -6.26 8.30 -8.81
N GLU A 57 -7.29 7.43 -8.82
CA GLU A 57 -8.38 7.46 -7.84
C GLU A 57 -7.86 7.25 -6.39
N PHE A 58 -6.97 6.30 -6.16
CA PHE A 58 -6.36 6.07 -4.85
C PHE A 58 -5.43 7.19 -4.39
N SER A 59 -4.85 7.95 -5.32
CA SER A 59 -3.94 9.07 -5.03
C SER A 59 -4.68 10.40 -4.87
N ARG A 60 -5.97 10.46 -5.19
CA ARG A 60 -6.75 11.71 -5.17
C ARG A 60 -7.04 12.14 -3.74
N PRO A 61 -6.76 13.42 -3.39
CA PRO A 61 -7.17 13.97 -2.10
C PRO A 61 -8.69 13.94 -1.99
N ALA A 62 -9.19 13.30 -0.95
CA ALA A 62 -10.61 13.26 -0.66
C ALA A 62 -10.98 14.42 0.27
N SER A 63 -12.01 15.16 -0.08
CA SER A 63 -12.59 16.25 0.70
C SER A 63 -13.92 15.86 1.34
N THR A 64 -14.60 14.87 0.76
CA THR A 64 -15.86 14.34 1.21
C THR A 64 -15.85 12.82 1.27
N TRP A 65 -16.78 12.21 2.03
CA TRP A 65 -16.91 10.76 2.09
C TRP A 65 -17.30 10.14 0.72
N THR A 66 -17.90 10.92 -0.17
CA THR A 66 -18.28 10.46 -1.50
C THR A 66 -17.09 10.27 -2.43
N ASP A 67 -15.96 10.90 -2.11
CA ASP A 67 -14.76 10.81 -2.93
C ASP A 67 -14.10 9.42 -2.81
N TYR A 68 -14.44 8.67 -1.77
CA TYR A 68 -13.92 7.31 -1.57
C TYR A 68 -14.76 6.19 -2.21
N LYS A 69 -15.88 6.52 -2.89
CA LYS A 69 -16.80 5.49 -3.40
C LYS A 69 -16.15 4.48 -4.33
N ILE A 70 -15.32 4.95 -5.25
CA ILE A 70 -14.66 4.08 -6.23
C ILE A 70 -13.61 3.21 -5.51
N THR A 71 -12.78 3.82 -4.70
CA THR A 71 -11.70 3.09 -4.00
C THR A 71 -12.26 2.11 -2.97
N SER A 72 -13.35 2.47 -2.26
CA SER A 72 -14.03 1.56 -1.33
C SER A 72 -14.66 0.39 -2.07
N ALA A 73 -15.42 0.65 -3.14
CA ALA A 73 -16.06 -0.42 -3.92
C ALA A 73 -15.01 -1.39 -4.52
N PHE A 74 -13.91 -0.85 -5.03
CA PHE A 74 -12.83 -1.66 -5.55
C PHE A 74 -12.17 -2.50 -4.44
N SER A 75 -11.89 -1.89 -3.29
CA SER A 75 -11.32 -2.61 -2.14
C SER A 75 -12.25 -3.70 -1.63
N ASP A 76 -13.55 -3.41 -1.52
CA ASP A 76 -14.55 -4.38 -1.09
C ASP A 76 -14.61 -5.59 -2.04
N VAL A 77 -14.63 -5.36 -3.34
CA VAL A 77 -14.65 -6.43 -4.34
C VAL A 77 -13.37 -7.28 -4.28
N LEU A 78 -12.21 -6.66 -4.16
CA LEU A 78 -10.94 -7.40 -4.07
C LEU A 78 -10.81 -8.17 -2.78
N LEU A 79 -11.18 -7.59 -1.66
CA LEU A 79 -10.96 -8.16 -0.33
C LEU A 79 -12.10 -9.09 0.12
N SER A 80 -13.25 -9.13 -0.58
CA SER A 80 -14.37 -10.02 -0.27
C SER A 80 -14.02 -11.51 -0.38
N GLY A 81 -13.01 -11.84 -1.17
CA GLY A 81 -12.65 -13.22 -1.50
C GLY A 81 -13.49 -13.85 -2.62
N ASP A 82 -14.52 -13.17 -3.11
CA ASP A 82 -15.44 -13.70 -4.12
C ASP A 82 -14.77 -13.91 -5.49
N LEU A 83 -13.81 -13.02 -5.83
CA LEU A 83 -13.07 -13.11 -7.09
C LEU A 83 -12.06 -14.26 -7.11
N HIS A 84 -11.49 -14.58 -5.95
CA HIS A 84 -10.43 -15.58 -5.82
C HIS A 84 -10.64 -16.47 -4.60
N PRO A 85 -11.69 -17.31 -4.58
CA PRO A 85 -12.06 -18.09 -3.38
C PRO A 85 -10.95 -19.07 -2.94
N HIS A 86 -10.09 -19.51 -3.86
CA HIS A 86 -8.98 -20.42 -3.55
C HIS A 86 -7.68 -19.72 -3.16
N SER A 87 -7.64 -18.39 -3.33
CA SER A 87 -6.45 -17.57 -3.05
C SER A 87 -6.90 -16.18 -2.63
N PRO A 88 -7.49 -16.04 -1.44
CA PRO A 88 -8.03 -14.78 -0.99
C PRO A 88 -6.93 -13.72 -0.89
N ILE A 89 -7.27 -12.50 -1.30
CA ILE A 89 -6.37 -11.35 -1.22
C ILE A 89 -6.32 -10.88 0.23
N ASP A 90 -5.14 -10.79 0.79
CA ASP A 90 -4.88 -10.40 2.17
C ASP A 90 -4.79 -8.89 2.35
N ALA A 91 -4.29 -8.19 1.33
CA ALA A 91 -4.06 -6.75 1.38
C ALA A 91 -4.00 -6.12 -0.02
N ILE A 92 -4.21 -4.82 -0.04
CA ILE A 92 -3.99 -3.95 -1.21
C ILE A 92 -2.89 -2.96 -0.86
N ILE A 93 -1.92 -2.78 -1.76
CA ILE A 93 -0.94 -1.71 -1.69
C ILE A 93 -1.23 -0.68 -2.78
N TYR A 94 -1.25 0.60 -2.43
CA TYR A 94 -1.62 1.68 -3.34
C TYR A 94 -0.84 2.96 -3.08
N PRO A 95 -0.77 3.91 -4.05
CA PRO A 95 -0.05 5.16 -3.90
C PRO A 95 -0.57 6.02 -2.74
N SER A 96 0.31 6.73 -2.09
CA SER A 96 -0.05 7.65 -1.00
C SER A 96 -0.54 8.99 -1.57
N VAL A 97 -1.66 9.49 -1.02
CA VAL A 97 -2.20 10.82 -1.32
C VAL A 97 -1.25 11.94 -0.90
N ARG A 98 -0.54 11.75 0.21
CA ARG A 98 0.30 12.78 0.83
C ARG A 98 1.74 12.79 0.33
N PHE A 99 2.19 11.64 -0.13
CA PHE A 99 3.58 11.45 -0.50
C PHE A 99 3.66 10.65 -1.80
N ARG A 100 4.01 11.31 -2.89
CA ARG A 100 3.91 10.77 -4.25
C ARG A 100 4.65 9.45 -4.50
N GLU A 101 5.71 9.18 -3.74
CA GLU A 101 6.48 7.93 -3.81
C GLU A 101 6.16 6.98 -2.65
N GLY A 102 5.33 7.44 -1.72
CA GLY A 102 4.86 6.63 -0.60
C GLY A 102 3.76 5.67 -1.00
N LYS A 103 3.56 4.69 -0.16
CA LYS A 103 2.57 3.63 -0.34
C LYS A 103 1.76 3.48 0.93
N ASN A 104 0.49 3.21 0.72
CA ASN A 104 -0.43 2.83 1.78
C ASN A 104 -0.76 1.35 1.65
N PHE A 105 -1.09 0.71 2.76
CA PHE A 105 -1.60 -0.65 2.81
C PHE A 105 -3.00 -0.65 3.40
N SER A 106 -3.95 -1.26 2.70
CA SER A 106 -5.22 -1.68 3.25
C SER A 106 -5.14 -3.18 3.51
N ILE A 107 -5.27 -3.59 4.76
CA ILE A 107 -5.03 -4.96 5.21
C ILE A 107 -6.29 -5.43 5.93
N LEU A 108 -6.76 -6.64 5.62
CA LEU A 108 -7.87 -7.24 6.34
C LEU A 108 -7.53 -7.39 7.83
N PRO A 109 -8.46 -7.08 8.75
CA PRO A 109 -8.23 -7.19 10.19
C PRO A 109 -7.76 -8.59 10.62
N GLU A 110 -8.31 -9.63 10.01
CA GLU A 110 -7.98 -11.03 10.29
C GLU A 110 -6.55 -11.36 9.87
N VAL A 111 -6.10 -10.79 8.75
CA VAL A 111 -4.73 -10.92 8.25
C VAL A 111 -3.76 -10.21 9.19
N HIS A 112 -4.10 -8.99 9.60
CA HIS A 112 -3.31 -8.25 10.58
C HIS A 112 -3.14 -9.05 11.88
N GLN A 113 -4.23 -9.61 12.41
CA GLN A 113 -4.20 -10.37 13.66
C GLN A 113 -3.44 -11.70 13.56
N SER A 114 -3.52 -12.39 12.44
CA SER A 114 -2.98 -13.74 12.27
C SER A 114 -1.62 -13.79 11.59
N LYS A 115 -1.30 -12.83 10.73
CA LYS A 115 -0.11 -12.86 9.87
C LYS A 115 0.86 -11.69 10.10
N MET A 116 0.50 -10.70 10.91
CA MET A 116 1.35 -9.52 11.11
C MET A 116 1.73 -9.38 12.58
N GLN A 117 2.93 -8.89 12.79
CA GLN A 117 3.41 -8.50 14.11
C GLN A 117 3.85 -7.05 14.04
N LEU A 118 3.38 -6.24 15.00
CA LEU A 118 3.86 -4.88 15.18
C LEU A 118 5.30 -4.93 15.70
N ASP A 119 6.19 -4.27 14.99
CA ASP A 119 7.55 -4.06 15.50
C ASP A 119 7.54 -2.87 16.48
N GLU A 120 7.51 -3.21 17.78
CA GLU A 120 7.45 -2.23 18.85
C GLU A 120 8.69 -1.35 18.90
N THR A 121 9.85 -1.85 18.45
CA THR A 121 11.13 -1.10 18.49
C THR A 121 11.20 -0.02 17.42
N GLU A 122 10.52 -0.18 16.30
CA GLU A 122 10.55 0.73 15.16
C GLU A 122 9.30 1.62 15.05
N THR A 123 8.27 1.37 15.86
CA THR A 123 7.00 2.12 15.77
C THR A 123 7.13 3.47 16.47
N LYS A 124 6.96 4.54 15.71
CA LYS A 124 7.08 5.93 16.19
C LYS A 124 5.95 6.80 15.66
N ILE A 125 5.57 7.81 16.45
CA ILE A 125 4.80 8.95 15.97
C ILE A 125 5.81 10.01 15.55
N ILE A 126 5.72 10.44 14.30
CA ILE A 126 6.60 11.47 13.75
C ILE A 126 5.80 12.69 13.28
N GLU A 127 6.38 13.86 13.44
CA GLU A 127 5.93 15.07 12.79
C GLU A 127 6.75 15.29 11.52
N ILE A 128 6.09 15.49 10.39
CA ILE A 128 6.76 15.87 9.16
C ILE A 128 7.00 17.37 9.22
N THR A 129 8.27 17.79 9.25
CA THR A 129 8.67 19.18 9.33
C THR A 129 8.87 19.82 7.97
N ASP A 130 9.38 19.06 7.00
CA ASP A 130 9.70 19.53 5.66
C ASP A 130 9.43 18.45 4.64
N VAL A 131 9.01 18.85 3.44
CA VAL A 131 8.89 17.98 2.28
C VAL A 131 9.83 18.50 1.20
N LEU A 132 10.95 17.82 1.03
CA LEU A 132 12.03 18.23 0.13
C LEU A 132 11.90 17.69 -1.30
N GLY A 133 10.91 16.82 -1.54
CA GLY A 133 10.73 16.12 -2.83
C GLY A 133 11.55 14.84 -2.92
N TYR A 134 11.37 14.08 -4.01
CA TYR A 134 12.07 12.81 -4.29
C TYR A 134 12.05 11.79 -3.14
N GLY A 135 10.98 11.77 -2.34
CA GLY A 135 10.91 10.88 -1.19
C GLY A 135 11.68 11.33 0.05
N ILE A 136 12.28 12.50 0.01
CA ILE A 136 13.03 13.05 1.12
C ILE A 136 12.13 14.00 1.91
N PHE A 137 12.02 13.76 3.20
CA PHE A 137 11.29 14.63 4.11
C PHE A 137 12.05 14.79 5.44
N GLY A 138 12.01 16.01 5.97
CA GLY A 138 12.42 16.27 7.33
C GLY A 138 11.36 15.72 8.28
N HIS A 139 11.78 15.09 9.36
CA HIS A 139 10.84 14.61 10.38
C HIS A 139 11.44 14.74 11.77
N ARG A 140 10.55 14.86 12.74
CA ARG A 140 10.89 14.85 14.16
C ARG A 140 10.06 13.76 14.86
N PRO A 141 10.70 12.82 15.58
CA PRO A 141 9.95 11.88 16.40
C PRO A 141 9.25 12.62 17.55
N LEU A 142 7.96 12.34 17.76
CA LEU A 142 7.18 12.88 18.87
C LEU A 142 7.04 11.86 19.99
N ALA A 143 6.84 10.60 19.62
CA ALA A 143 6.71 9.52 20.58
C ALA A 143 7.16 8.19 19.97
N GLN A 144 7.59 7.29 20.81
CA GLN A 144 7.92 5.91 20.49
C GLN A 144 6.95 4.97 21.19
N LEU A 145 6.60 3.87 20.53
CA LEU A 145 5.77 2.85 21.14
C LEU A 145 6.54 2.19 22.29
N LYS A 146 5.96 2.23 23.50
CA LYS A 146 6.53 1.64 24.70
C LYS A 146 6.04 0.22 24.90
N SER A 147 4.76 -0.01 24.71
CA SER A 147 4.14 -1.34 24.87
C SER A 147 2.76 -1.38 24.24
N ARG A 148 2.27 -2.59 23.99
CA ARG A 148 0.89 -2.87 23.59
C ARG A 148 0.16 -3.53 24.77
N GLY A 149 -0.99 -2.96 25.16
CA GLY A 149 -1.88 -3.55 26.16
C GLY A 149 -2.56 -4.82 25.66
N PHE A 150 -3.05 -5.65 26.58
CA PHE A 150 -3.83 -6.86 26.24
C PHE A 150 -5.14 -6.53 25.50
N ASP A 151 -5.65 -5.32 25.67
CA ASP A 151 -6.83 -4.78 24.99
C ASP A 151 -6.49 -4.20 23.59
N GLY A 152 -5.25 -4.34 23.15
CA GLY A 152 -4.74 -3.83 21.87
C GLY A 152 -4.36 -2.34 21.87
N ARG A 153 -4.53 -1.63 23.00
CA ARG A 153 -4.12 -0.22 23.10
C ARG A 153 -2.61 -0.07 23.03
N LEU A 154 -2.19 0.97 22.32
CA LEU A 154 -0.79 1.33 22.19
C LEU A 154 -0.42 2.37 23.25
N ASN A 155 0.58 2.08 24.05
CA ASN A 155 1.12 3.00 25.05
C ASN A 155 2.36 3.68 24.48
N TRP A 156 2.35 4.99 24.48
CA TRP A 156 3.38 5.81 23.88
C TRP A 156 4.25 6.46 24.95
N GLU A 157 5.53 6.60 24.67
CA GLU A 157 6.48 7.38 25.46
C GLU A 157 7.00 8.53 24.60
N SER A 158 6.93 9.75 25.13
CA SER A 158 7.43 10.93 24.44
C SER A 158 8.94 10.84 24.20
N VAL A 159 9.37 11.20 23.02
CA VAL A 159 10.79 11.33 22.69
C VAL A 159 11.20 12.78 22.99
N PRO A 160 12.27 13.02 23.77
CA PRO A 160 12.72 14.35 24.12
C PRO A 160 13.25 15.16 22.92
#